data_c512fa9d118b80028b1d92bd48f9e17a
#
_entry.id   c512fa9d118b80028b1d92bd48f9e17a
#
_cell.length_a   1.000
_cell.length_b   1.000
_cell.length_c   1.000
_cell.angle_alpha   90.00
_cell.angle_beta   90.00
_cell.angle_gamma   90.00
#
_symmetry.space_group_name_H-M   'P 1'
#
loop_
_entity.id
_entity.type
_entity.pdbx_description
1 polymer ?
#
loop_
_entity_poly.entity_id
_entity_poly.type
_entity_poly.pdbx_seq_one_letter_code
_entity_poly.pdbx_strand_id
1 'polypeptide(L)'
;MLPHHLQQQLLYHRWAYRILQRQLRGLPTALLVQDSGLSFGSILNTLNHLLVSERQQLARVLHQPVPDLAPDTIVTIDTAALFEQLEQTCDQWLAITTQLAELAPSQRHDADIQICEVILHAVHHRGQISAVMT
;
A
#
# COMPACT_ATOMS: atom_id res chain seq x y z
N MET A 1 6.61 15.18 -11.34
CA MET A 1 5.92 14.18 -12.18
C MET A 1 4.55 14.70 -12.57
N LEU A 2 4.11 14.44 -13.80
CA LEU A 2 2.78 14.85 -14.25
C LEU A 2 1.70 13.96 -13.63
N PRO A 3 0.50 14.49 -13.31
CA PRO A 3 -0.59 13.69 -12.73
C PRO A 3 -0.93 12.43 -13.52
N HIS A 4 -0.83 12.49 -14.85
CA HIS A 4 -1.06 11.32 -15.71
C HIS A 4 -0.09 10.17 -15.43
N HIS A 5 1.19 10.47 -15.21
CA HIS A 5 2.18 9.45 -14.87
C HIS A 5 1.91 8.85 -13.49
N LEU A 6 1.49 9.68 -12.53
CA LEU A 6 1.10 9.20 -11.21
C LEU A 6 -0.11 8.28 -11.29
N GLN A 7 -1.11 8.63 -12.09
CA GLN A 7 -2.27 7.77 -12.30
C GLN A 7 -1.88 6.40 -12.84
N GLN A 8 -0.99 6.36 -13.85
CA GLN A 8 -0.53 5.10 -14.42
C GLN A 8 0.22 4.24 -13.39
N GLN A 9 1.07 4.86 -12.59
CA GLN A 9 1.82 4.14 -11.54
C GLN A 9 0.89 3.63 -10.44
N LEU A 10 -0.13 4.39 -10.06
CA LEU A 10 -1.11 3.96 -9.06
C LEU A 10 -2.03 2.86 -9.59
N LEU A 11 -2.37 2.88 -10.87
CA LEU A 11 -3.10 1.80 -11.52
C LEU A 11 -2.28 0.50 -11.50
N TYR A 12 -0.98 0.60 -11.78
CA TYR A 12 -0.05 -0.52 -11.64
C TYR A 12 0.01 -1.02 -10.19
N HIS A 13 0.11 -0.13 -9.24
CA HIS A 13 0.17 -0.43 -7.81
C HIS A 13 -1.08 -1.22 -7.37
N ARG A 14 -2.26 -0.77 -7.78
CA ARG A 14 -3.53 -1.47 -7.51
C ARG A 14 -3.56 -2.85 -8.19
N TRP A 15 -3.16 -2.92 -9.44
CA TRP A 15 -3.08 -4.18 -10.18
C TRP A 15 -2.12 -5.17 -9.52
N ALA A 16 -0.97 -4.69 -9.05
CA ALA A 16 0.02 -5.52 -8.37
C ALA A 16 -0.54 -6.14 -7.07
N TYR A 17 -1.35 -5.41 -6.31
CA TYR A 17 -2.05 -5.99 -5.16
C TYR A 17 -3.04 -7.07 -5.57
N ARG A 18 -3.76 -6.89 -6.67
CA ARG A 18 -4.69 -7.92 -7.17
C ARG A 18 -3.96 -9.19 -7.59
N ILE A 19 -2.83 -9.06 -8.25
CA ILE A 19 -1.99 -10.22 -8.63
C ILE A 19 -1.48 -10.93 -7.38
N LEU A 20 -0.97 -10.19 -6.41
CA LEU A 20 -0.50 -10.76 -5.16
C LEU A 20 -1.62 -11.50 -4.42
N GLN A 21 -2.82 -10.93 -4.37
CA GLN A 21 -3.97 -11.59 -3.77
C GLN A 21 -4.28 -12.93 -4.43
N ARG A 22 -4.26 -13.00 -5.77
CA ARG A 22 -4.47 -14.25 -6.49
C ARG A 22 -3.43 -15.29 -6.14
N GLN A 23 -2.17 -14.89 -6.05
CA GLN A 23 -1.07 -15.79 -5.69
C GLN A 23 -1.24 -16.32 -4.28
N LEU A 24 -1.64 -15.48 -3.34
CA LEU A 24 -1.82 -15.88 -1.94
C LEU A 24 -3.03 -16.77 -1.72
N ARG A 25 -4.07 -16.67 -2.56
CA ARG A 25 -5.24 -17.57 -2.48
C ARG A 25 -4.88 -19.04 -2.68
N GLY A 26 -3.81 -19.31 -3.42
CA GLY A 26 -3.34 -20.68 -3.65
C GLY A 26 -2.53 -21.26 -2.49
N LEU A 27 -2.27 -20.48 -1.43
CA LEU A 27 -1.42 -20.90 -0.33
C LEU A 27 -2.26 -21.30 0.89
N PRO A 28 -1.80 -22.30 1.68
CA PRO A 28 -2.42 -22.60 2.97
C PRO A 28 -2.35 -21.40 3.90
N THR A 29 -3.40 -21.17 4.69
CA THR A 29 -3.46 -20.07 5.66
C THR A 29 -2.28 -20.09 6.62
N ALA A 30 -1.80 -21.27 7.02
CA ALA A 30 -0.64 -21.42 7.90
C ALA A 30 0.62 -20.73 7.34
N LEU A 31 0.81 -20.71 6.02
CA LEU A 31 1.95 -20.04 5.39
C LEU A 31 1.86 -18.52 5.46
N LEU A 32 0.64 -17.98 5.55
CA LEU A 32 0.44 -16.52 5.62
C LEU A 32 0.75 -15.97 7.01
N VAL A 33 0.58 -16.78 8.04
CA VAL A 33 0.74 -16.36 9.44
C VAL A 33 2.04 -16.79 10.08
N GLN A 34 2.75 -17.77 9.49
CA GLN A 34 4.03 -18.22 10.04
C GLN A 34 5.11 -17.17 9.86
N ASP A 35 6.12 -17.21 10.72
CA ASP A 35 7.32 -16.39 10.56
C ASP A 35 8.10 -16.88 9.34
N SER A 36 8.27 -16.01 8.35
CA SER A 36 8.97 -16.28 7.10
C SER A 36 10.31 -15.53 7.01
N GLY A 37 10.78 -14.97 8.11
CA GLY A 37 12.03 -14.20 8.15
C GLY A 37 11.91 -12.78 7.59
N LEU A 38 10.69 -12.30 7.36
CA LEU A 38 10.46 -10.93 6.91
C LEU A 38 10.63 -9.94 8.06
N SER A 39 10.85 -8.66 7.74
CA SER A 39 11.02 -7.60 8.75
C SER A 39 9.87 -7.55 9.75
N PHE A 40 8.64 -7.82 9.32
CA PHE A 40 7.45 -7.87 10.15
C PHE A 40 7.05 -9.32 10.53
N GLY A 41 7.88 -10.29 10.22
CA GLY A 41 7.71 -11.69 10.56
C GLY A 41 7.00 -12.49 9.48
N SER A 42 5.72 -12.28 9.29
CA SER A 42 4.88 -13.06 8.38
C SER A 42 4.42 -12.25 7.16
N ILE A 43 3.90 -12.94 6.16
CA ILE A 43 3.24 -12.33 5.00
C ILE A 43 2.07 -11.45 5.46
N LEU A 44 1.22 -11.98 6.36
CA LEU A 44 0.07 -11.26 6.88
C LEU A 44 0.48 -9.97 7.60
N ASN A 45 1.50 -10.04 8.45
CA ASN A 45 2.00 -8.88 9.17
C ASN A 45 2.57 -7.82 8.22
N THR A 46 3.26 -8.25 7.17
CA THR A 46 3.82 -7.35 6.15
C THR A 46 2.72 -6.62 5.39
N LEU A 47 1.64 -7.31 5.03
CA LEU A 47 0.49 -6.68 4.36
C LEU A 47 -0.24 -5.70 5.28
N ASN A 48 -0.36 -6.02 6.57
CA ASN A 48 -0.92 -5.08 7.55
C ASN A 48 -0.05 -3.84 7.68
N HIS A 49 1.28 -4.01 7.69
CA HIS A 49 2.21 -2.87 7.70
C HIS A 49 2.01 -1.97 6.49
N LEU A 50 1.84 -2.54 5.30
CA LEU A 50 1.56 -1.74 4.09
C LEU A 50 0.27 -0.94 4.23
N LEU A 51 -0.78 -1.54 4.75
CA LEU A 51 -2.06 -0.84 4.94
C LEU A 51 -1.94 0.31 5.93
N VAL A 52 -1.29 0.08 7.07
CA VAL A 52 -1.04 1.11 8.09
C VAL A 52 -0.24 2.27 7.48
N SER A 53 0.84 1.95 6.80
CA SER A 53 1.74 2.94 6.19
C SER A 53 1.02 3.77 5.13
N GLU A 54 0.26 3.13 4.24
CA GLU A 54 -0.48 3.85 3.18
C GLU A 54 -1.56 4.76 3.76
N ARG A 55 -2.27 4.32 4.80
CA ARG A 55 -3.27 5.16 5.48
C ARG A 55 -2.64 6.37 6.16
N GLN A 56 -1.49 6.20 6.78
CA GLN A 56 -0.77 7.31 7.40
C GLN A 56 -0.29 8.32 6.36
N GLN A 57 0.28 7.84 5.25
CA GLN A 57 0.72 8.72 4.17
C GLN A 57 -0.45 9.45 3.51
N LEU A 58 -1.57 8.76 3.29
CA LEU A 58 -2.78 9.36 2.74
C LEU A 58 -3.29 10.49 3.62
N ALA A 59 -3.35 10.30 4.93
CA ALA A 59 -3.75 11.33 5.88
C ALA A 59 -2.83 12.56 5.80
N ARG A 60 -1.51 12.35 5.66
CA ARG A 60 -0.55 13.45 5.50
C ARG A 60 -0.80 14.26 4.25
N VAL A 61 -1.02 13.60 3.12
CA VAL A 61 -1.30 14.29 1.84
C VAL A 61 -2.60 15.07 1.91
N LEU A 62 -3.61 14.52 2.58
CA LEU A 62 -4.92 15.17 2.74
C LEU A 62 -4.95 16.19 3.87
N HIS A 63 -3.85 16.39 4.59
CA HIS A 63 -3.79 17.28 5.77
C HIS A 63 -4.83 16.92 6.83
N GLN A 64 -5.07 15.62 6.99
CA GLN A 64 -5.95 15.06 8.02
C GLN A 64 -5.13 14.54 9.19
N PRO A 65 -5.75 14.34 10.38
CA PRO A 65 -5.05 13.70 11.49
C PRO A 65 -4.50 12.35 11.10
N VAL A 66 -3.20 12.14 11.34
CA VAL A 66 -2.53 10.88 11.02
C VAL A 66 -2.92 9.85 12.06
N PRO A 67 -3.41 8.65 11.64
CA PRO A 67 -3.70 7.59 12.60
C PRO A 67 -2.48 7.24 13.45
N ASP A 68 -2.66 7.23 14.77
CA ASP A 68 -1.60 6.87 15.72
C ASP A 68 -1.53 5.35 15.85
N LEU A 69 -0.93 4.71 14.85
CA LEU A 69 -0.76 3.26 14.78
C LEU A 69 0.73 2.92 14.71
N ALA A 70 1.12 1.90 15.45
CA ALA A 70 2.47 1.35 15.34
C ALA A 70 2.67 0.69 13.97
N PRO A 71 3.90 0.66 13.44
CA PRO A 71 4.18 0.08 12.12
C PRO A 71 3.80 -1.41 12.00
N ASP A 72 3.76 -2.13 13.11
CA ASP A 72 3.44 -3.56 13.19
C ASP A 72 1.98 -3.83 13.63
N THR A 73 1.13 -2.81 13.63
CA THR A 73 -0.28 -2.96 14.00
C THR A 73 -0.99 -3.94 13.08
N ILE A 74 -1.72 -4.88 13.65
CA ILE A 74 -2.57 -5.81 12.89
C ILE A 74 -3.97 -5.20 12.79
N VAL A 75 -4.31 -4.71 11.61
CA VAL A 75 -5.63 -4.12 11.34
C VAL A 75 -6.68 -5.22 11.20
N THR A 76 -6.33 -6.29 10.49
CA THR A 76 -7.22 -7.45 10.33
C THR A 76 -6.41 -8.71 10.03
N ILE A 77 -6.92 -9.84 10.47
CA ILE A 77 -6.36 -11.16 10.15
C ILE A 77 -7.07 -11.80 8.94
N ASP A 78 -8.15 -11.21 8.48
CA ASP A 78 -8.89 -11.68 7.30
C ASP A 78 -8.19 -11.14 6.04
N THR A 79 -7.56 -12.03 5.29
CA THR A 79 -6.80 -11.68 4.10
C THR A 79 -7.67 -11.01 3.03
N ALA A 80 -8.89 -11.48 2.82
CA ALA A 80 -9.80 -10.88 1.84
C ALA A 80 -10.17 -9.44 2.24
N ALA A 81 -10.49 -9.21 3.52
CA ALA A 81 -10.78 -7.88 4.03
C ALA A 81 -9.56 -6.96 3.94
N LEU A 82 -8.37 -7.50 4.19
CA LEU A 82 -7.11 -6.75 4.11
C LEU A 82 -6.86 -6.24 2.67
N PHE A 83 -7.00 -7.10 1.67
CA PHE A 83 -6.82 -6.69 0.28
C PHE A 83 -7.91 -5.73 -0.20
N GLU A 84 -9.14 -5.89 0.27
CA GLU A 84 -10.21 -4.92 -0.01
C GLU A 84 -9.86 -3.54 0.52
N GLN A 85 -9.33 -3.44 1.74
CA GLN A 85 -8.91 -2.18 2.33
C GLN A 85 -7.69 -1.58 1.62
N LEU A 86 -6.74 -2.40 1.20
CA LEU A 86 -5.59 -1.95 0.39
C LEU A 86 -6.08 -1.39 -0.95
N GLU A 87 -7.02 -2.04 -1.60
CA GLU A 87 -7.59 -1.56 -2.86
C GLU A 87 -8.37 -0.26 -2.69
N GLN A 88 -9.14 -0.12 -1.62
CA GLN A 88 -9.82 1.13 -1.29
C GLN A 88 -8.82 2.28 -1.11
N THR A 89 -7.70 2.03 -0.47
CA THR A 89 -6.64 3.03 -0.31
C THR A 89 -6.06 3.42 -1.67
N CYS A 90 -5.85 2.46 -2.57
CA CYS A 90 -5.41 2.75 -3.94
C CYS A 90 -6.41 3.65 -4.68
N ASP A 91 -7.70 3.38 -4.52
CA ASP A 91 -8.75 4.21 -5.14
C ASP A 91 -8.74 5.63 -4.59
N GLN A 92 -8.47 5.81 -3.31
CA GLN A 92 -8.32 7.14 -2.70
C GLN A 92 -7.10 7.87 -3.26
N TRP A 93 -5.96 7.18 -3.45
CA TRP A 93 -4.78 7.75 -4.10
C TRP A 93 -5.10 8.20 -5.54
N LEU A 94 -5.82 7.38 -6.30
CA LEU A 94 -6.23 7.73 -7.66
C LEU A 94 -7.12 8.96 -7.69
N ALA A 95 -8.05 9.08 -6.74
CA ALA A 95 -8.91 10.26 -6.64
C ALA A 95 -8.10 11.54 -6.38
N ILE A 96 -7.05 11.48 -5.58
CA ILE A 96 -6.18 12.62 -5.32
C ILE A 96 -5.49 13.10 -6.61
N THR A 97 -5.07 12.19 -7.48
CA THR A 97 -4.37 12.58 -8.71
C THR A 97 -5.22 13.42 -9.64
N THR A 98 -6.54 13.30 -9.58
CA THR A 98 -7.44 14.15 -10.40
C THR A 98 -7.48 15.59 -9.91
N GLN A 99 -7.09 15.84 -8.67
CA GLN A 99 -7.09 17.16 -8.03
C GLN A 99 -5.74 17.85 -8.04
N LEU A 100 -4.67 17.13 -8.39
CA LEU A 100 -3.30 17.66 -8.31
C LEU A 100 -3.09 18.88 -9.21
N ALA A 101 -3.76 18.96 -10.35
CA ALA A 101 -3.63 20.09 -11.27
C ALA A 101 -4.16 21.40 -10.67
N GLU A 102 -5.04 21.33 -9.67
CA GLU A 102 -5.63 22.48 -9.01
C GLU A 102 -4.80 22.98 -7.83
N LEU A 103 -3.79 22.22 -7.42
CA LEU A 103 -2.93 22.57 -6.29
C LEU A 103 -1.85 23.57 -6.72
N ALA A 104 -1.35 24.35 -5.76
CA ALA A 104 -0.16 25.15 -5.97
C ALA A 104 1.04 24.25 -6.31
N PRO A 105 2.04 24.75 -7.11
CA PRO A 105 3.18 23.92 -7.53
C PRO A 105 3.92 23.25 -6.38
N SER A 106 4.09 23.92 -5.24
CA SER A 106 4.75 23.35 -4.07
C SER A 106 3.95 22.18 -3.47
N GLN A 107 2.62 22.32 -3.40
CA GLN A 107 1.74 21.26 -2.90
C GLN A 107 1.72 20.05 -3.83
N ARG A 108 1.74 20.28 -5.15
CA ARG A 108 1.85 19.18 -6.13
C ARG A 108 3.15 18.43 -6.00
N HIS A 109 4.24 19.15 -5.76
CA HIS A 109 5.56 18.54 -5.60
C HIS A 109 5.60 17.64 -4.36
N ASP A 110 5.06 18.11 -3.24
CA ASP A 110 5.01 17.33 -2.01
C ASP A 110 4.13 16.08 -2.17
N ALA A 111 2.97 16.22 -2.79
CA ALA A 111 2.08 15.08 -3.07
C ALA A 111 2.75 14.06 -4.01
N ASP A 112 3.44 14.53 -5.04
CA ASP A 112 4.19 13.71 -5.99
C ASP A 112 5.23 12.85 -5.26
N ILE A 113 6.05 13.48 -4.40
CA ILE A 113 7.07 12.77 -3.62
C ILE A 113 6.41 11.71 -2.72
N GLN A 114 5.36 12.05 -2.02
CA GLN A 114 4.71 11.11 -1.09
C GLN A 114 4.06 9.93 -1.81
N ILE A 115 3.44 10.16 -2.96
CA ILE A 115 2.86 9.07 -3.77
C ILE A 115 3.97 8.16 -4.28
N CYS A 116 5.07 8.72 -4.77
CA CYS A 116 6.21 7.92 -5.20
C CYS A 116 6.79 7.07 -4.06
N GLU A 117 6.91 7.63 -2.86
CA GLU A 117 7.38 6.88 -1.68
C GLU A 117 6.45 5.72 -1.33
N VAL A 118 5.14 5.93 -1.39
CA VAL A 118 4.15 4.87 -1.13
C VAL A 118 4.33 3.72 -2.13
N ILE A 119 4.45 4.05 -3.41
CA ILE A 119 4.61 3.03 -4.47
C ILE A 119 5.91 2.24 -4.28
N LEU A 120 7.02 2.93 -4.06
CA LEU A 120 8.33 2.29 -3.86
C LEU A 120 8.36 1.43 -2.61
N HIS A 121 7.76 1.89 -1.51
CA HIS A 121 7.64 1.13 -0.27
C HIS A 121 6.85 -0.16 -0.49
N ALA A 122 5.75 -0.08 -1.22
CA ALA A 122 4.94 -1.25 -1.54
C ALA A 122 5.67 -2.22 -2.47
N VAL A 123 6.39 -1.72 -3.49
CA VAL A 123 7.22 -2.57 -4.37
C VAL A 123 8.24 -3.35 -3.55
N HIS A 124 8.90 -2.69 -2.61
CA HIS A 124 9.88 -3.33 -1.72
C HIS A 124 9.25 -4.49 -0.93
N HIS A 125 8.16 -4.23 -0.23
CA HIS A 125 7.51 -5.25 0.61
C HIS A 125 6.81 -6.33 -0.20
N ARG A 126 6.20 -6.01 -1.34
CA ARG A 126 5.65 -7.05 -2.23
C ARG A 126 6.75 -7.96 -2.77
N GLY A 127 7.92 -7.38 -3.07
CA GLY A 127 9.09 -8.15 -3.48
C GLY A 127 9.55 -9.12 -2.40
N GLN A 128 9.58 -8.68 -1.14
CA GLN A 128 9.90 -9.56 0.00
C GLN A 128 8.90 -10.70 0.13
N ILE A 129 7.61 -10.42 0.02
CA ILE A 129 6.56 -11.44 0.06
C ILE A 129 6.74 -12.44 -1.08
N SER A 130 6.96 -11.96 -2.30
CA SER A 130 7.16 -12.83 -3.46
C SER A 130 8.37 -13.74 -3.29
N ALA A 131 9.44 -13.26 -2.69
CA ALA A 131 10.65 -14.04 -2.46
C ALA A 131 10.42 -15.22 -1.51
N VAL A 132 9.57 -15.07 -0.49
CA VAL A 132 9.29 -16.15 0.47
C VAL A 132 8.20 -17.12 0.00
N MET A 133 7.53 -16.82 -1.11
CA MET A 133 6.53 -17.70 -1.72
C MET A 133 7.16 -18.75 -2.63
N THR A 134 8.39 -18.59 -2.99
CA THR A 134 9.15 -19.57 -3.79
C THR A 134 9.96 -20.53 -2.90
#